data_e03f25c19a162653b591818696bb21fe
#
_entry.id   e03f25c19a162653b591818696bb21fe
#
_cell.length_a   1.000
_cell.length_b   1.000
_cell.length_c   1.000
_cell.angle_alpha   90.00
_cell.angle_beta   90.00
_cell.angle_gamma   90.00
#
_symmetry.space_group_name_H-M   'P 1'
#
loop_
_entity.id
_entity.type
_entity.pdbx_description
1 polymer ?
#
loop_
_entity_poly.entity_id
_entity_poly.type
_entity_poly.pdbx_seq_one_letter_code
_entity_poly.pdbx_strand_id
1 'polypeptide(L)'
;MGSFVRALTEAEKSLAREAFGAAIDLAPVRLIGWPFRRAFVAGRWFGRDWIVWPQAQLIADFTAAPVRMQGVLIHELTHVWQAQQGVNLLFAKLKARDTSASYAYRVDPTCRWDALNIEQQAMVMEHRFHCRRGRPTPGDNTFYDTVCPFET
;
A
#
# COMPACT_ATOMS: atom_id res chain seq x y z
N MET A 1 -6.56 15.75 -21.78
CA MET A 1 -6.09 14.39 -21.49
C MET A 1 -5.17 14.44 -20.29
N GLY A 2 -5.49 13.71 -19.26
CA GLY A 2 -4.60 13.60 -18.11
C GLY A 2 -3.29 12.90 -18.49
N SER A 3 -2.19 13.28 -17.83
CA SER A 3 -0.93 12.55 -17.94
C SER A 3 -1.14 11.13 -17.45
N PHE A 4 -0.71 10.13 -18.23
CA PHE A 4 -0.76 8.74 -17.84
C PHE A 4 0.32 8.38 -16.80
N VAL A 5 1.28 9.27 -16.58
CA VAL A 5 2.39 9.07 -15.64
C VAL A 5 2.55 10.32 -14.79
N ARG A 6 2.63 10.11 -13.46
CA ARG A 6 2.92 11.22 -12.54
C ARG A 6 3.66 10.74 -11.29
N ALA A 7 4.36 11.66 -10.66
CA ALA A 7 4.91 11.46 -9.32
C ALA A 7 3.78 11.58 -8.27
N LEU A 8 4.08 11.24 -7.02
CA LEU A 8 3.21 11.55 -5.91
C LEU A 8 3.16 13.06 -5.68
N THR A 9 1.99 13.59 -5.35
CA THR A 9 1.85 14.98 -4.90
C THR A 9 2.46 15.14 -3.50
N GLU A 10 2.73 16.37 -3.08
CA GLU A 10 3.22 16.61 -1.72
C GLU A 10 2.19 16.19 -0.65
N ALA A 11 0.90 16.35 -0.94
CA ALA A 11 -0.17 15.90 -0.06
C ALA A 11 -0.20 14.37 0.06
N GLU A 12 -0.01 13.65 -1.05
CA GLU A 12 0.09 12.18 -1.05
C GLU A 12 1.34 11.70 -0.31
N LYS A 13 2.46 12.41 -0.45
CA LYS A 13 3.68 12.11 0.32
C LYS A 13 3.46 12.30 1.81
N SER A 14 2.75 13.34 2.21
CA SER A 14 2.38 13.54 3.63
C SER A 14 1.50 12.42 4.15
N LEU A 15 0.54 11.97 3.34
CA LEU A 15 -0.31 10.83 3.66
C LEU A 15 0.52 9.55 3.86
N ALA A 16 1.49 9.32 2.98
CA ALA A 16 2.39 8.18 3.08
C ALA A 16 3.29 8.25 4.32
N ARG A 17 3.80 9.42 4.65
CA ARG A 17 4.63 9.61 5.86
C ARG A 17 3.83 9.37 7.15
N GLU A 18 2.54 9.68 7.15
CA GLU A 18 1.65 9.36 8.27
C GLU A 18 1.58 7.84 8.50
N ALA A 19 1.62 7.05 7.43
CA ALA A 19 1.53 5.59 7.52
C ALA A 19 2.88 4.91 7.76
N PHE A 20 3.94 5.37 7.09
CA PHE A 20 5.24 4.67 7.05
C PHE A 20 6.37 5.44 7.77
N GLY A 21 6.13 6.68 8.21
CA GLY A 21 7.21 7.51 8.69
C GLY A 21 8.29 7.71 7.62
N ALA A 22 9.55 7.59 8.03
CA ALA A 22 10.69 7.71 7.12
C ALA A 22 11.11 6.38 6.48
N ALA A 23 10.37 5.29 6.72
CA ALA A 23 10.77 3.94 6.31
C ALA A 23 10.69 3.70 4.80
N ILE A 24 9.91 4.50 4.09
CA ILE A 24 9.72 4.37 2.64
C ILE A 24 10.37 5.53 1.90
N ASP A 25 11.07 5.23 0.80
CA ASP A 25 11.59 6.26 -0.10
C ASP A 25 10.50 6.60 -1.14
N LEU A 26 9.99 7.81 -1.07
CA LEU A 26 8.88 8.26 -1.93
C LEU A 26 9.35 8.95 -3.22
N ALA A 27 10.61 9.39 -3.28
CA ALA A 27 11.14 10.12 -4.43
C ALA A 27 11.06 9.34 -5.75
N PRO A 28 11.38 8.03 -5.80
CA PRO A 28 11.32 7.28 -7.05
C PRO A 28 9.92 6.81 -7.44
N VAL A 29 8.91 6.99 -6.58
CA VAL A 29 7.56 6.46 -6.83
C VAL A 29 6.89 7.19 -7.99
N ARG A 30 6.32 6.42 -8.92
CA ARG A 30 5.55 6.94 -10.06
C ARG A 30 4.26 6.15 -10.20
N LEU A 31 3.20 6.86 -10.51
CA LEU A 31 1.90 6.28 -10.86
C LEU A 31 1.76 6.29 -12.38
N ILE A 32 1.30 5.18 -12.92
CA ILE A 32 1.01 5.07 -14.35
C ILE A 32 -0.39 4.52 -14.55
N GLY A 33 -1.20 5.19 -15.38
CA GLY A 33 -2.52 4.73 -15.76
C GLY A 33 -2.45 3.68 -16.86
N TRP A 34 -3.14 2.56 -16.67
CA TRP A 34 -3.22 1.48 -17.66
C TRP A 34 -4.63 0.86 -17.65
N PRO A 35 -5.08 0.23 -18.73
CA PRO A 35 -6.42 -0.36 -18.78
C PRO A 35 -6.53 -1.67 -18.01
N PHE A 36 -6.18 -1.67 -16.72
CA PHE A 36 -6.37 -2.78 -15.80
C PHE A 36 -7.51 -2.48 -14.82
N ARG A 37 -8.01 -3.51 -14.17
CA ARG A 37 -9.11 -3.39 -13.22
C ARG A 37 -8.65 -3.06 -11.80
N ARG A 38 -7.41 -3.40 -11.46
CA ARG A 38 -6.85 -3.23 -10.11
C ARG A 38 -5.50 -2.55 -10.19
N ALA A 39 -5.19 -1.78 -9.16
CA ALA A 39 -3.85 -1.26 -8.95
C ALA A 39 -2.89 -2.39 -8.57
N PHE A 40 -1.63 -2.26 -8.96
CA PHE A 40 -0.56 -3.17 -8.53
C PHE A 40 0.80 -2.50 -8.70
N VAL A 41 1.79 -3.02 -7.97
CA VAL A 41 3.17 -2.55 -8.09
C VAL A 41 3.91 -3.43 -9.11
N ALA A 42 4.37 -2.79 -10.18
CA ALA A 42 5.13 -3.47 -11.24
C ALA A 42 6.60 -3.68 -10.87
N GLY A 43 7.09 -3.05 -9.80
CA GLY A 43 8.47 -3.13 -9.36
C GLY A 43 9.31 -1.94 -9.80
N ARG A 44 10.64 -2.07 -9.62
CA ARG A 44 11.58 -1.01 -9.96
C ARG A 44 12.10 -1.17 -11.39
N TRP A 45 11.87 -0.16 -12.20
CA TRP A 45 12.32 -0.09 -13.59
C TRP A 45 12.85 1.32 -13.86
N PHE A 46 14.03 1.41 -14.46
CA PHE A 46 14.66 2.69 -14.81
C PHE A 46 14.80 3.65 -13.62
N GLY A 47 15.14 3.13 -12.45
CA GLY A 47 15.33 3.93 -11.23
C GLY A 47 14.04 4.44 -10.60
N ARG A 48 12.88 3.96 -11.04
CA ARG A 48 11.56 4.34 -10.51
C ARG A 48 10.82 3.12 -9.97
N ASP A 49 10.04 3.34 -8.93
CA ASP A 49 9.10 2.37 -8.37
C ASP A 49 7.72 2.63 -8.97
N TRP A 50 7.24 1.70 -9.78
CA TRP A 50 6.03 1.88 -10.57
C TRP A 50 4.81 1.29 -9.90
N ILE A 51 3.79 2.13 -9.66
CA ILE A 51 2.45 1.71 -9.28
C ILE A 51 1.56 1.85 -10.53
N VAL A 52 1.05 0.72 -11.00
CA VAL A 52 0.08 0.70 -12.11
C VAL A 52 -1.30 0.89 -11.51
N TRP A 53 -2.05 1.85 -12.03
CA TRP A 53 -3.38 2.19 -11.54
C TRP A 53 -4.41 2.08 -12.65
N PRO A 54 -5.66 1.65 -12.35
CA PRO A 54 -6.73 1.68 -13.36
C PRO A 54 -6.87 3.09 -13.93
N GLN A 55 -6.68 3.22 -15.23
CA GLN A 55 -6.61 4.51 -15.90
C GLN A 55 -7.83 5.41 -15.62
N ALA A 56 -9.03 4.81 -15.59
CA ALA A 56 -10.26 5.53 -15.34
C ALA A 56 -10.36 6.08 -13.90
N GLN A 57 -9.53 5.58 -12.98
CA GLN A 57 -9.53 5.97 -11.57
C GLN A 57 -8.27 6.74 -11.18
N LEU A 58 -7.32 6.90 -12.09
CA LEU A 58 -6.10 7.67 -11.80
C LEU A 58 -6.41 9.16 -11.87
N ILE A 59 -6.46 9.78 -10.70
CA ILE A 59 -6.74 11.20 -10.54
C ILE A 59 -5.47 11.97 -10.19
N ALA A 60 -5.54 13.29 -10.22
CA ALA A 60 -4.39 14.16 -9.99
C ALA A 60 -3.85 14.10 -8.56
N ASP A 61 -4.72 13.86 -7.58
CA ASP A 61 -4.36 13.83 -6.15
C ASP A 61 -5.35 12.93 -5.39
N PHE A 62 -4.87 11.82 -4.85
CA PHE A 62 -5.71 10.88 -4.10
C PHE A 62 -6.15 11.42 -2.74
N THR A 63 -5.53 12.46 -2.22
CA THR A 63 -6.02 13.08 -0.97
C THR A 63 -7.38 13.74 -1.15
N ALA A 64 -7.78 14.05 -2.39
CA ALA A 64 -9.12 14.51 -2.74
C ALA A 64 -10.11 13.36 -3.00
N ALA A 65 -9.67 12.12 -3.02
CA ALA A 65 -10.50 10.95 -3.26
C ALA A 65 -11.15 10.46 -1.96
N PRO A 66 -12.19 9.58 -2.06
CA PRO A 66 -12.73 8.92 -0.88
C PRO A 66 -11.65 8.14 -0.12
N VAL A 67 -11.84 8.00 1.20
CA VAL A 67 -10.90 7.32 2.10
C VAL A 67 -10.56 5.91 1.61
N ARG A 68 -11.54 5.20 1.05
CA ARG A 68 -11.33 3.86 0.49
C ARG A 68 -10.23 3.87 -0.58
N MET A 69 -10.24 4.85 -1.47
CA MET A 69 -9.24 4.98 -2.54
C MET A 69 -7.86 5.35 -1.97
N GLN A 70 -7.82 6.21 -0.96
CA GLN A 70 -6.60 6.54 -0.26
C GLN A 70 -5.99 5.30 0.42
N GLY A 71 -6.85 4.45 0.99
CA GLY A 71 -6.42 3.18 1.59
C GLY A 71 -5.79 2.24 0.56
N VAL A 72 -6.32 2.19 -0.66
CA VAL A 72 -5.71 1.42 -1.75
C VAL A 72 -4.32 1.97 -2.09
N LEU A 73 -4.14 3.29 -2.11
CA LEU A 73 -2.82 3.88 -2.32
C LEU A 73 -1.83 3.43 -1.22
N ILE A 74 -2.25 3.44 0.03
CA ILE A 74 -1.40 2.94 1.15
C ILE A 74 -1.08 1.46 0.97
N HIS A 75 -2.03 0.65 0.54
CA HIS A 75 -1.83 -0.77 0.21
C HIS A 75 -0.72 -0.94 -0.83
N GLU A 76 -0.81 -0.23 -1.93
CA GLU A 76 0.18 -0.32 -3.02
C GLU A 76 1.54 0.25 -2.58
N LEU A 77 1.56 1.32 -1.80
CA LEU A 77 2.81 1.84 -1.22
C LEU A 77 3.48 0.83 -0.27
N THR A 78 2.69 -0.01 0.40
CA THR A 78 3.26 -1.11 1.20
C THR A 78 4.05 -2.07 0.32
N HIS A 79 3.54 -2.41 -0.87
CA HIS A 79 4.28 -3.23 -1.83
C HIS A 79 5.54 -2.53 -2.34
N VAL A 80 5.50 -1.22 -2.55
CA VAL A 80 6.71 -0.43 -2.89
C VAL A 80 7.74 -0.55 -1.77
N TRP A 81 7.33 -0.37 -0.52
CA TRP A 81 8.22 -0.53 0.63
C TRP A 81 8.83 -1.93 0.68
N GLN A 82 8.03 -2.98 0.49
CA GLN A 82 8.51 -4.36 0.45
C GLN A 82 9.59 -4.54 -0.62
N ALA A 83 9.35 -4.02 -1.82
CA ALA A 83 10.34 -4.07 -2.90
C ALA A 83 11.62 -3.31 -2.55
N GLN A 84 11.51 -2.17 -1.90
CA GLN A 84 12.67 -1.40 -1.42
C GLN A 84 13.47 -2.15 -0.36
N GLN A 85 12.83 -3.05 0.40
CA GLN A 85 13.49 -3.94 1.36
C GLN A 85 14.10 -5.18 0.71
N GLY A 86 14.05 -5.29 -0.60
CA GLY A 86 14.62 -6.42 -1.34
C GLY A 86 13.68 -7.59 -1.56
N VAL A 87 12.39 -7.46 -1.25
CA VAL A 87 11.41 -8.50 -1.52
C VAL A 87 11.14 -8.61 -3.02
N ASN A 88 11.25 -9.81 -3.57
CA ASN A 88 10.84 -10.07 -4.95
C ASN A 88 9.32 -10.25 -4.98
N LEU A 89 8.61 -9.20 -5.40
CA LEU A 89 7.14 -9.18 -5.38
C LEU A 89 6.53 -10.25 -6.27
N LEU A 90 7.12 -10.51 -7.44
CA LEU A 90 6.60 -11.53 -8.36
C LEU A 90 6.66 -12.92 -7.72
N PHE A 91 7.80 -13.28 -7.16
CA PHE A 91 7.97 -14.57 -6.50
C PHE A 91 7.07 -14.67 -5.25
N ALA A 92 7.01 -13.60 -4.45
CA ALA A 92 6.19 -13.56 -3.25
C ALA A 92 4.69 -13.67 -3.57
N LYS A 93 4.22 -13.07 -4.67
CA LYS A 93 2.84 -13.22 -5.15
C LYS A 93 2.53 -14.66 -5.57
N LEU A 94 3.43 -15.29 -6.29
CA LEU A 94 3.27 -16.69 -6.68
C LEU A 94 3.20 -17.60 -5.45
N LYS A 95 4.02 -17.35 -4.45
CA LYS A 95 4.04 -18.10 -3.21
C LYS A 95 2.78 -17.88 -2.36
N ALA A 96 2.27 -16.65 -2.31
CA ALA A 96 1.09 -16.30 -1.52
C ALA A 96 -0.21 -16.81 -2.15
N ARG A 97 -0.23 -17.09 -3.45
CA ARG A 97 -1.40 -17.42 -4.26
C ARG A 97 -2.49 -16.35 -4.11
N ASP A 98 -2.84 -15.68 -5.18
CA ASP A 98 -3.78 -14.55 -5.21
C ASP A 98 -5.23 -15.03 -4.96
N THR A 99 -5.53 -15.42 -3.71
CA THR A 99 -6.85 -15.82 -3.27
C THR A 99 -7.32 -14.90 -2.12
N SER A 100 -8.61 -14.83 -1.87
CA SER A 100 -9.15 -14.04 -0.74
C SER A 100 -8.54 -14.46 0.60
N ALA A 101 -8.21 -15.75 0.78
CA ALA A 101 -7.57 -16.27 1.97
C ALA A 101 -6.15 -15.71 2.17
N SER A 102 -5.43 -15.32 1.09
CA SER A 102 -4.07 -14.78 1.18
C SER A 102 -4.03 -13.36 1.73
N TYR A 103 -5.16 -12.66 1.80
CA TYR A 103 -5.29 -11.31 2.35
C TYR A 103 -5.71 -11.29 3.81
N ALA A 104 -6.34 -12.35 4.31
CA ALA A 104 -6.85 -12.42 5.68
C ALA A 104 -5.72 -12.64 6.68
N TYR A 105 -5.78 -11.96 7.81
CA TYR A 105 -4.82 -12.10 8.91
C TYR A 105 -5.57 -12.25 10.23
N ARG A 106 -4.90 -12.80 11.24
CA ARG A 106 -5.50 -13.03 12.56
C ARG A 106 -5.37 -11.78 13.42
N VAL A 107 -6.50 -11.33 13.98
CA VAL A 107 -6.53 -10.22 14.92
C VAL A 107 -6.49 -10.80 16.34
N ASP A 108 -5.30 -11.13 16.79
CA ASP A 108 -5.05 -11.64 18.14
C ASP A 108 -3.59 -11.32 18.56
N PRO A 109 -3.21 -11.56 19.84
CA PRO A 109 -1.87 -11.23 20.31
C PRO A 109 -0.74 -12.02 19.65
N THR A 110 -1.05 -13.08 18.88
CA THR A 110 -0.04 -13.88 18.18
C THR A 110 0.32 -13.33 16.80
N CYS A 111 -0.43 -12.34 16.31
CA CYS A 111 -0.17 -11.74 15.01
C CYS A 111 1.18 -11.00 15.03
N ARG A 112 2.08 -11.41 14.14
CA ARG A 112 3.42 -10.80 14.00
C ARG A 112 3.63 -10.38 12.56
N TRP A 113 4.09 -9.16 12.38
CA TRP A 113 4.36 -8.58 11.06
C TRP A 113 5.24 -9.48 10.19
N ASP A 114 6.34 -10.00 10.76
CA ASP A 114 7.30 -10.81 10.01
C ASP A 114 6.76 -12.18 9.58
N ALA A 115 5.69 -12.64 10.20
CA ALA A 115 5.03 -13.89 9.85
C ALA A 115 3.92 -13.71 8.80
N LEU A 116 3.56 -12.46 8.47
CA LEU A 116 2.57 -12.15 7.46
C LEU A 116 3.17 -12.22 6.05
N ASN A 117 2.38 -12.68 5.09
CA ASN A 117 2.77 -12.59 3.68
C ASN A 117 2.64 -11.13 3.17
N ILE A 118 3.09 -10.87 1.93
CA ILE A 118 3.12 -9.51 1.38
C ILE A 118 1.71 -8.90 1.31
N GLU A 119 0.70 -9.68 0.98
CA GLU A 119 -0.67 -9.18 0.87
C GLU A 119 -1.28 -8.92 2.24
N GLN A 120 -1.03 -9.78 3.22
CA GLN A 120 -1.48 -9.57 4.59
C GLN A 120 -0.86 -8.30 5.19
N GLN A 121 0.43 -8.05 4.95
CA GLN A 121 1.10 -6.83 5.38
C GLN A 121 0.45 -5.59 4.75
N ALA A 122 0.18 -5.64 3.45
CA ALA A 122 -0.47 -4.54 2.76
C ALA A 122 -1.89 -4.29 3.28
N MET A 123 -2.64 -5.36 3.58
CA MET A 123 -3.98 -5.23 4.17
C MET A 123 -3.94 -4.67 5.58
N VAL A 124 -2.97 -5.05 6.39
CA VAL A 124 -2.79 -4.47 7.73
C VAL A 124 -2.56 -2.96 7.62
N MET A 125 -1.73 -2.52 6.70
CA MET A 125 -1.47 -1.09 6.50
C MET A 125 -2.70 -0.35 6.00
N GLU A 126 -3.42 -0.92 5.05
CA GLU A 126 -4.67 -0.34 4.54
C GLU A 126 -5.72 -0.23 5.66
N HIS A 127 -5.91 -1.28 6.46
CA HIS A 127 -6.86 -1.27 7.56
C HIS A 127 -6.43 -0.33 8.69
N ARG A 128 -5.14 -0.23 9.01
CA ARG A 128 -4.64 0.76 9.97
C ARG A 128 -5.02 2.17 9.53
N PHE A 129 -4.82 2.46 8.24
CA PHE A 129 -5.22 3.73 7.66
C PHE A 129 -6.71 4.00 7.83
N HIS A 130 -7.56 3.01 7.53
CA HIS A 130 -9.01 3.11 7.70
C HIS A 130 -9.41 3.28 9.17
N CYS A 131 -8.80 2.50 10.05
CA CYS A 131 -9.09 2.52 11.48
C CYS A 131 -8.82 3.91 12.08
N ARG A 132 -7.72 4.54 11.70
CA ARG A 132 -7.36 5.91 12.14
C ARG A 132 -8.36 6.96 11.66
N ARG A 133 -9.16 6.64 10.66
CA ARG A 133 -10.22 7.51 10.12
C ARG A 133 -11.62 7.10 10.58
N GLY A 134 -11.70 6.27 11.61
CA GLY A 134 -12.97 5.87 12.21
C GLY A 134 -13.80 4.90 11.38
N ARG A 135 -13.19 4.26 10.37
CA ARG A 135 -13.89 3.27 9.55
C ARG A 135 -13.82 1.88 10.19
N PRO A 136 -14.84 1.04 9.98
CA PRO A 136 -14.82 -0.34 10.49
C PRO A 136 -13.64 -1.13 9.92
N THR A 137 -12.90 -1.81 10.81
CA THR A 137 -11.76 -2.65 10.45
C THR A 137 -11.75 -3.90 11.34
N PRO A 138 -11.04 -4.98 10.93
CA PRO A 138 -10.95 -6.19 11.76
C PRO A 138 -10.34 -5.96 13.13
N GLY A 139 -9.29 -5.13 13.22
CA GLY A 139 -8.63 -4.79 14.48
C GLY A 139 -8.91 -3.37 14.93
N ASP A 140 -8.47 -3.03 16.14
CA ASP A 140 -8.51 -1.68 16.67
C ASP A 140 -7.16 -0.96 16.53
N ASN A 141 -7.09 0.32 16.91
CA ASN A 141 -5.86 1.10 16.84
C ASN A 141 -4.73 0.45 17.63
N THR A 142 -5.01 -0.08 18.81
CA THR A 142 -3.99 -0.74 19.63
C THR A 142 -3.40 -1.96 18.92
N PHE A 143 -4.25 -2.78 18.30
CA PHE A 143 -3.80 -3.92 17.50
C PHE A 143 -2.84 -3.48 16.39
N TYR A 144 -3.24 -2.49 15.58
CA TYR A 144 -2.42 -2.05 14.44
C TYR A 144 -1.13 -1.39 14.88
N ASP A 145 -1.16 -0.58 15.94
CA ASP A 145 0.04 0.06 16.46
C ASP A 145 1.04 -0.94 17.05
N THR A 146 0.53 -2.08 17.56
CA THR A 146 1.38 -3.15 18.07
C THR A 146 2.01 -3.97 16.94
N VAL A 147 1.25 -4.27 15.88
CA VAL A 147 1.71 -5.15 14.78
C VAL A 147 2.58 -4.39 13.77
N CYS A 148 2.23 -3.16 13.42
CA CYS A 148 2.95 -2.40 12.40
C CYS A 148 4.35 -1.99 12.89
N PRO A 149 5.39 -2.18 12.05
CA PRO A 149 6.76 -1.87 12.45
C PRO A 149 7.13 -0.40 12.28
N PHE A 150 6.23 0.42 11.75
CA PHE A 150 6.52 1.81 11.40
C PHE A 150 6.25 2.74 12.58
N GLU A 151 7.26 3.53 12.91
CA GLU A 151 7.15 4.62 13.88
C GLU A 151 6.56 5.85 13.17
N THR A 152 5.43 6.32 13.67
CA THR A 152 4.72 7.45 13.09
C THR A 152 4.23 8.44 14.15
#